data_b2de74d923e40679e76190a1d9c49da4
#
_entry.id   b2de74d923e40679e76190a1d9c49da4
#
_cell.length_a   1.000
_cell.length_b   1.000
_cell.length_c   1.000
_cell.angle_alpha   90.00
_cell.angle_beta   90.00
_cell.angle_gamma   90.00
#
_symmetry.space_group_name_H-M   'P 1'
#
loop_
_entity.id
_entity.type
_entity.pdbx_description
1 polymer ?
#
loop_
_entity_poly.entity_id
_entity_poly.type
_entity_poly.pdbx_seq_one_letter_code
_entity_poly.pdbx_strand_id
1 'polypeptide(L)'
;MIDMTPYSCMSREELEREYGSVLASYEACKAQGLKLNMARGKPATEQLDMVSGLLTVLQTPADCYDDGVDARNYGELAGIPSARRYWADVLGCKADQVFVGGAASLNMMFDVVSRAYTHGLLHSPKPWCREEKVKFLCPAPGYDRHFQIGEFFGAELIPVPMTPEGPDMDVVEELVKDPQVKLIWTVPKYSNPDGIIYSDETIRRFAHLKPAAPDFAIIWDNAYGVHEFEGDYVPFPDILSLCDEAGRPDMVYEFASTSKVTFPGAGVAVMAASEANIAYFTKLIGIQTIGYDKINQLRHVRYLKDRSHTLALMQRHAAVLAPKFRAVLTALEQLAPLDIAQWTRPTGGYFIS
;
A
#
# COMPACT_ATOMS: atom_id res chain seq x y z
N MET A 1 -5.17 -23.28 33.65
CA MET A 1 -4.94 -21.84 33.49
C MET A 1 -3.92 -21.47 34.56
N ILE A 2 -2.76 -21.03 34.13
CA ILE A 2 -1.77 -20.44 35.06
C ILE A 2 -2.40 -19.11 35.46
N ASP A 3 -2.62 -18.90 36.73
CA ASP A 3 -3.12 -17.65 37.28
C ASP A 3 -1.99 -16.62 37.14
N MET A 4 -1.97 -15.92 36.02
CA MET A 4 -0.92 -14.93 35.72
C MET A 4 -1.33 -13.58 36.32
N THR A 5 -0.67 -13.21 37.39
CA THR A 5 -0.83 -11.92 38.03
C THR A 5 -0.12 -10.83 37.18
N PRO A 6 -0.73 -9.66 36.95
CA PRO A 6 -0.04 -8.54 36.30
C PRO A 6 1.28 -8.19 36.99
N TYR A 7 2.31 -7.91 36.23
CA TYR A 7 3.63 -7.58 36.80
C TYR A 7 3.59 -6.36 37.75
N SER A 8 2.67 -5.42 37.50
CA SER A 8 2.43 -4.28 38.37
C SER A 8 1.92 -4.64 39.76
N CYS A 9 1.36 -5.86 39.93
CA CYS A 9 0.82 -6.38 41.17
C CYS A 9 1.77 -7.33 41.91
N MET A 10 2.93 -7.67 41.31
CA MET A 10 3.90 -8.59 41.88
C MET A 10 4.83 -7.88 42.88
N SER A 11 5.23 -8.59 43.92
CA SER A 11 6.32 -8.17 44.79
C SER A 11 7.67 -8.22 44.07
N ARG A 12 8.67 -7.50 44.60
CA ARG A 12 10.03 -7.52 44.05
C ARG A 12 10.61 -8.93 43.95
N GLU A 13 10.41 -9.75 44.94
CA GLU A 13 10.92 -11.12 44.98
C GLU A 13 10.24 -12.02 43.92
N GLU A 14 8.96 -11.80 43.64
CA GLU A 14 8.22 -12.49 42.58
C GLU A 14 8.72 -12.06 41.24
N LEU A 15 8.92 -10.75 40.99
CA LEU A 15 9.49 -10.21 39.75
C LEU A 15 10.91 -10.71 39.48
N GLU A 16 11.77 -10.80 40.52
CA GLU A 16 13.14 -11.30 40.33
C GLU A 16 13.14 -12.81 39.98
N ARG A 17 12.22 -13.61 40.52
CA ARG A 17 12.04 -15.03 40.15
C ARG A 17 11.53 -15.16 38.70
N GLU A 18 10.49 -14.39 38.37
CA GLU A 18 9.90 -14.40 37.04
C GLU A 18 10.92 -13.95 35.97
N TYR A 19 11.66 -12.90 36.26
CA TYR A 19 12.75 -12.45 35.38
C TYR A 19 13.80 -13.55 35.11
N GLY A 20 14.19 -14.28 36.18
CA GLY A 20 15.11 -15.42 36.05
C GLY A 20 14.55 -16.53 35.15
N SER A 21 13.25 -16.85 35.29
CA SER A 21 12.57 -17.84 34.45
C SER A 21 12.47 -17.42 32.99
N VAL A 22 12.04 -16.19 32.74
CA VAL A 22 11.92 -15.63 31.37
C VAL A 22 13.29 -15.51 30.71
N LEU A 23 14.32 -15.06 31.45
CA LEU A 23 15.68 -14.98 30.94
C LEU A 23 16.23 -16.36 30.56
N ALA A 24 16.02 -17.38 31.38
CA ALA A 24 16.44 -18.74 31.07
C ALA A 24 15.76 -19.28 29.80
N SER A 25 14.46 -19.02 29.64
CA SER A 25 13.67 -19.40 28.45
C SER A 25 14.16 -18.66 27.21
N TYR A 26 14.47 -17.37 27.32
CA TYR A 26 15.02 -16.56 26.24
C TYR A 26 16.38 -17.07 25.79
N GLU A 27 17.31 -17.33 26.71
CA GLU A 27 18.66 -17.85 26.37
C GLU A 27 18.58 -19.27 25.79
N ALA A 28 17.66 -20.12 26.27
CA ALA A 28 17.43 -21.45 25.69
C ALA A 28 16.90 -21.35 24.23
N CYS A 29 15.99 -20.41 23.95
CA CYS A 29 15.50 -20.14 22.60
C CYS A 29 16.62 -19.61 21.69
N LYS A 30 17.40 -18.66 22.18
CA LYS A 30 18.54 -18.06 21.47
C LYS A 30 19.63 -19.11 21.15
N ALA A 31 19.90 -20.04 22.06
CA ALA A 31 20.85 -21.14 21.87
C ALA A 31 20.47 -22.09 20.72
N GLN A 32 19.20 -22.14 20.31
CA GLN A 32 18.76 -22.93 19.15
C GLN A 32 19.28 -22.37 17.81
N GLY A 33 19.82 -21.15 17.79
CA GLY A 33 20.40 -20.53 16.59
C GLY A 33 19.41 -20.29 15.45
N LEU A 34 18.13 -20.13 15.76
CA LEU A 34 17.05 -19.92 14.78
C LEU A 34 17.30 -18.63 13.97
N LYS A 35 17.22 -18.74 12.66
CA LYS A 35 17.34 -17.59 11.72
C LYS A 35 15.95 -17.20 11.21
N LEU A 36 15.12 -16.71 12.09
CA LEU A 36 13.76 -16.26 11.76
C LEU A 36 13.75 -14.75 11.51
N ASN A 37 13.03 -14.33 10.48
CA ASN A 37 12.83 -12.91 10.15
C ASN A 37 11.32 -12.65 10.04
N MET A 38 10.77 -11.94 11.00
CA MET A 38 9.36 -11.56 11.08
C MET A 38 9.15 -10.07 10.73
N ALA A 39 10.21 -9.33 10.38
CA ALA A 39 10.15 -7.88 10.20
C ALA A 39 9.73 -7.43 8.79
N ARG A 40 9.49 -8.36 7.85
CA ARG A 40 9.19 -8.00 6.46
C ARG A 40 7.94 -8.72 5.94
N GLY A 41 6.93 -7.93 5.54
CA GLY A 41 5.74 -8.41 4.84
C GLY A 41 6.05 -8.74 3.39
N LYS A 42 6.43 -9.99 3.10
CA LYS A 42 6.66 -10.50 1.74
C LYS A 42 5.99 -11.87 1.57
N PRO A 43 5.54 -12.22 0.34
CA PRO A 43 4.97 -13.53 0.07
C PRO A 43 5.93 -14.66 0.46
N ALA A 44 5.40 -15.71 1.07
CA ALA A 44 6.13 -16.94 1.34
C ALA A 44 6.31 -17.76 0.06
N THR A 45 7.26 -18.71 0.06
CA THR A 45 7.53 -19.57 -1.10
C THR A 45 6.27 -20.27 -1.61
N GLU A 46 5.44 -20.78 -0.70
CA GLU A 46 4.18 -21.43 -1.04
C GLU A 46 3.22 -20.53 -1.81
N GLN A 47 3.19 -19.24 -1.47
CA GLN A 47 2.38 -18.25 -2.20
C GLN A 47 2.95 -17.98 -3.60
N LEU A 48 4.27 -17.94 -3.74
CA LEU A 48 4.94 -17.77 -5.05
C LEU A 48 4.72 -19.00 -5.94
N ASP A 49 4.79 -20.20 -5.38
CA ASP A 49 4.55 -21.44 -6.12
C ASP A 49 3.11 -21.55 -6.64
N MET A 50 2.13 -21.03 -5.91
CA MET A 50 0.73 -20.99 -6.35
C MET A 50 0.51 -20.21 -7.65
N VAL A 51 1.40 -19.25 -7.95
CA VAL A 51 1.30 -18.38 -9.14
C VAL A 51 2.32 -18.74 -10.22
N SER A 52 2.99 -19.89 -10.11
CA SER A 52 4.01 -20.35 -11.06
C SER A 52 3.50 -20.48 -12.50
N GLY A 53 2.19 -20.74 -12.70
CA GLY A 53 1.55 -20.74 -14.01
C GLY A 53 1.69 -19.42 -14.78
N LEU A 54 1.94 -18.31 -14.09
CA LEU A 54 2.25 -17.01 -14.71
C LEU A 54 3.50 -17.08 -15.61
N LEU A 55 4.44 -17.98 -15.34
CA LEU A 55 5.69 -18.14 -16.10
C LEU A 55 5.45 -18.71 -17.50
N THR A 56 4.35 -19.43 -17.70
CA THR A 56 4.08 -20.20 -18.94
C THR A 56 2.80 -19.79 -19.65
N VAL A 57 2.16 -18.69 -19.25
CA VAL A 57 0.86 -18.27 -19.81
C VAL A 57 0.95 -17.74 -21.25
N LEU A 58 2.12 -17.26 -21.67
CA LEU A 58 2.42 -16.89 -23.06
C LEU A 58 3.43 -17.88 -23.62
N GLN A 59 3.05 -18.64 -24.63
CA GLN A 59 3.86 -19.74 -25.20
C GLN A 59 4.24 -19.50 -26.65
N THR A 60 3.45 -18.73 -27.38
CA THR A 60 3.63 -18.50 -28.80
C THR A 60 3.64 -17.01 -29.14
N PRO A 61 4.17 -16.61 -30.29
CA PRO A 61 4.07 -15.22 -30.78
C PRO A 61 2.63 -14.72 -30.88
N ALA A 62 1.66 -15.61 -31.16
CA ALA A 62 0.24 -15.24 -31.23
C ALA A 62 -0.34 -14.81 -29.87
N ASP A 63 0.18 -15.35 -28.77
CA ASP A 63 -0.24 -14.99 -27.41
C ASP A 63 0.20 -13.58 -27.03
N CYS A 64 1.14 -12.98 -27.76
CA CYS A 64 1.71 -11.65 -27.48
C CYS A 64 0.87 -10.50 -28.02
N TYR A 65 -0.32 -10.75 -28.54
CA TYR A 65 -1.24 -9.72 -29.06
C TYR A 65 -2.34 -9.40 -28.04
N ASP A 66 -2.65 -8.11 -27.89
CA ASP A 66 -3.71 -7.58 -27.04
C ASP A 66 -4.47 -6.48 -27.78
N ASP A 67 -5.75 -6.74 -28.15
CA ASP A 67 -6.63 -5.76 -28.83
C ASP A 67 -5.95 -5.07 -30.03
N GLY A 68 -5.24 -5.83 -30.84
CA GLY A 68 -4.52 -5.30 -32.03
C GLY A 68 -3.12 -4.74 -31.71
N VAL A 69 -2.72 -4.69 -30.44
CA VAL A 69 -1.39 -4.25 -30.01
C VAL A 69 -0.45 -5.45 -29.95
N ASP A 70 0.69 -5.39 -30.61
CA ASP A 70 1.79 -6.35 -30.44
C ASP A 70 2.61 -5.95 -29.20
N ALA A 71 2.40 -6.68 -28.08
CA ALA A 71 3.06 -6.40 -26.82
C ALA A 71 4.61 -6.52 -26.85
N ARG A 72 5.17 -7.10 -27.92
CA ARG A 72 6.63 -7.21 -28.13
C ARG A 72 7.24 -5.93 -28.67
N ASN A 73 6.42 -4.98 -29.15
CA ASN A 73 6.90 -3.77 -29.82
C ASN A 73 6.78 -2.53 -28.91
N TYR A 74 7.25 -1.39 -29.36
CA TYR A 74 7.11 -0.10 -28.68
C TYR A 74 5.66 0.38 -28.61
N GLY A 75 5.41 1.43 -27.85
CA GLY A 75 4.10 2.07 -27.73
C GLY A 75 3.36 1.72 -26.45
N GLU A 76 2.09 2.14 -26.38
CA GLU A 76 1.21 1.94 -25.21
C GLU A 76 1.83 2.43 -23.90
N LEU A 77 2.24 3.70 -23.88
CA LEU A 77 2.95 4.30 -22.74
C LEU A 77 2.16 4.18 -21.43
N ALA A 78 0.83 4.34 -21.48
CA ALA A 78 -0.04 4.21 -20.31
C ALA A 78 -0.39 2.75 -19.97
N GLY A 79 0.15 1.79 -20.73
CA GLY A 79 -0.13 0.35 -20.57
C GLY A 79 -1.09 -0.18 -21.64
N ILE A 80 -1.02 -1.50 -21.87
CA ILE A 80 -1.89 -2.16 -22.86
C ILE A 80 -3.37 -2.06 -22.48
N PRO A 81 -4.29 -2.05 -23.46
CA PRO A 81 -5.72 -1.83 -23.20
C PRO A 81 -6.33 -2.82 -22.21
N SER A 82 -5.99 -4.09 -22.30
CA SER A 82 -6.50 -5.09 -21.34
C SER A 82 -5.98 -4.89 -19.93
N ALA A 83 -4.72 -4.44 -19.75
CA ALA A 83 -4.17 -4.18 -18.43
C ALA A 83 -4.85 -2.96 -17.78
N ARG A 84 -5.12 -1.91 -18.55
CA ARG A 84 -5.87 -0.75 -18.06
C ARG A 84 -7.29 -1.14 -17.64
N ARG A 85 -8.00 -1.96 -18.44
CA ARG A 85 -9.34 -2.46 -18.07
C ARG A 85 -9.31 -3.37 -16.84
N TYR A 86 -8.32 -4.27 -16.76
CA TYR A 86 -8.17 -5.15 -15.58
C TYR A 86 -8.01 -4.33 -14.30
N TRP A 87 -7.10 -3.35 -14.31
CA TRP A 87 -6.89 -2.52 -13.12
C TRP A 87 -8.07 -1.61 -12.81
N ALA A 88 -8.77 -1.12 -13.84
CA ALA A 88 -10.02 -0.38 -13.65
C ALA A 88 -11.10 -1.22 -12.94
N ASP A 89 -11.24 -2.51 -13.31
CA ASP A 89 -12.13 -3.46 -12.63
C ASP A 89 -11.70 -3.70 -11.17
N VAL A 90 -10.40 -3.92 -10.94
CA VAL A 90 -9.87 -4.17 -9.59
C VAL A 90 -10.05 -2.97 -8.67
N LEU A 91 -9.76 -1.76 -9.15
CA LEU A 91 -9.81 -0.52 -8.36
C LEU A 91 -11.22 0.12 -8.32
N GLY A 92 -12.12 -0.28 -9.23
CA GLY A 92 -13.47 0.27 -9.31
C GLY A 92 -13.54 1.61 -10.07
N CYS A 93 -12.55 1.96 -10.88
CA CYS A 93 -12.46 3.21 -11.63
C CYS A 93 -12.63 2.99 -13.15
N LYS A 94 -12.45 4.03 -13.96
CA LYS A 94 -12.50 3.95 -15.43
C LYS A 94 -11.13 3.59 -16.00
N ALA A 95 -11.09 2.90 -17.15
CA ALA A 95 -9.83 2.55 -17.82
C ALA A 95 -8.99 3.78 -18.22
N ASP A 96 -9.63 4.93 -18.53
CA ASP A 96 -8.93 6.16 -18.85
C ASP A 96 -8.33 6.89 -17.65
N GLN A 97 -8.73 6.48 -16.46
CA GLN A 97 -8.13 6.89 -15.19
C GLN A 97 -6.92 6.04 -14.76
N VAL A 98 -6.51 5.05 -15.57
CA VAL A 98 -5.48 4.07 -15.21
C VAL A 98 -4.21 4.25 -16.05
N PHE A 99 -3.07 4.29 -15.38
CA PHE A 99 -1.73 4.23 -15.96
C PHE A 99 -0.99 3.01 -15.41
N VAL A 100 -0.64 2.06 -16.27
CA VAL A 100 0.07 0.83 -15.89
C VAL A 100 1.57 1.04 -16.10
N GLY A 101 2.32 1.03 -15.01
CA GLY A 101 3.74 1.34 -14.99
C GLY A 101 4.66 0.12 -14.90
N GLY A 102 5.74 0.28 -14.14
CA GLY A 102 6.76 -0.74 -13.93
C GLY A 102 6.38 -1.79 -12.88
N ALA A 103 7.38 -2.39 -12.24
CA ALA A 103 7.18 -3.53 -11.36
C ALA A 103 6.67 -3.19 -9.96
N ALA A 104 6.83 -1.95 -9.50
CA ALA A 104 6.53 -1.56 -8.11
C ALA A 104 5.83 -0.20 -8.02
N SER A 105 4.78 -0.12 -7.20
CA SER A 105 4.06 1.13 -6.92
C SER A 105 4.98 2.20 -6.31
N LEU A 106 5.96 1.81 -5.49
CA LEU A 106 6.94 2.73 -4.91
C LEU A 106 7.70 3.53 -5.96
N ASN A 107 8.07 2.92 -7.11
CA ASN A 107 8.70 3.63 -8.21
C ASN A 107 7.78 4.69 -8.80
N MET A 108 6.50 4.36 -8.97
CA MET A 108 5.52 5.30 -9.53
C MET A 108 5.22 6.45 -8.57
N MET A 109 5.12 6.16 -7.26
CA MET A 109 5.00 7.20 -6.23
C MET A 109 6.22 8.14 -6.23
N PHE A 110 7.43 7.57 -6.32
CA PHE A 110 8.67 8.36 -6.48
C PHE A 110 8.63 9.22 -7.77
N ASP A 111 8.16 8.65 -8.87
CA ASP A 111 8.03 9.37 -10.14
C ASP A 111 7.06 10.56 -10.03
N VAL A 112 5.91 10.40 -9.37
CA VAL A 112 4.96 11.51 -9.14
C VAL A 112 5.61 12.61 -8.30
N VAL A 113 6.25 12.27 -7.18
CA VAL A 113 6.94 13.26 -6.34
C VAL A 113 8.09 13.93 -7.09
N SER A 114 8.89 13.16 -7.84
CA SER A 114 9.99 13.70 -8.66
C SER A 114 9.49 14.72 -9.68
N ARG A 115 8.35 14.44 -10.37
CA ARG A 115 7.74 15.40 -11.32
C ARG A 115 7.17 16.60 -10.60
N ALA A 116 6.56 16.43 -9.44
CA ALA A 116 6.11 17.56 -8.63
C ALA A 116 7.27 18.51 -8.30
N TYR A 117 8.42 17.96 -7.90
CA TYR A 117 9.62 18.78 -7.63
C TYR A 117 10.22 19.42 -8.87
N THR A 118 10.26 18.75 -10.01
CA THR A 118 10.95 19.21 -11.21
C THR A 118 10.07 20.03 -12.14
N HIS A 119 8.78 19.73 -12.25
CA HIS A 119 7.85 20.32 -13.22
C HIS A 119 6.57 20.86 -12.59
N GLY A 120 6.24 20.46 -11.35
CA GLY A 120 4.95 20.67 -10.72
C GLY A 120 3.94 19.58 -11.06
N LEU A 121 2.88 19.47 -10.28
CA LEU A 121 1.67 18.71 -10.60
C LEU A 121 0.74 19.56 -11.49
N LEU A 122 -0.37 18.99 -11.93
CA LEU A 122 -1.30 19.61 -12.89
C LEU A 122 -1.68 21.06 -12.53
N HIS A 123 -1.89 21.35 -11.25
CA HIS A 123 -2.30 22.66 -10.75
C HIS A 123 -1.19 23.42 -10.01
N SER A 124 0.06 22.98 -10.10
CA SER A 124 1.18 23.67 -9.44
C SER A 124 1.42 25.03 -10.08
N PRO A 125 1.42 26.13 -9.31
CA PRO A 125 1.80 27.44 -9.83
C PRO A 125 3.26 27.49 -10.28
N LYS A 126 4.10 26.65 -9.69
CA LYS A 126 5.54 26.46 -9.98
C LYS A 126 5.99 25.09 -9.50
N PRO A 127 7.10 24.54 -10.03
CA PRO A 127 7.70 23.31 -9.51
C PRO A 127 8.02 23.39 -8.01
N TRP A 128 7.83 22.30 -7.25
CA TRP A 128 8.04 22.29 -5.81
C TRP A 128 9.48 22.63 -5.39
N CYS A 129 10.47 22.34 -6.22
CA CYS A 129 11.85 22.76 -5.97
C CYS A 129 12.06 24.29 -5.93
N ARG A 130 11.08 25.07 -6.39
CA ARG A 130 11.07 26.54 -6.34
C ARG A 130 10.21 27.11 -5.20
N GLU A 131 9.56 26.23 -4.42
CA GLU A 131 8.89 26.66 -3.19
C GLU A 131 9.93 26.97 -2.12
N GLU A 132 9.61 27.89 -1.23
CA GLU A 132 10.48 28.21 -0.09
C GLU A 132 10.57 27.00 0.84
N LYS A 133 9.44 26.30 1.02
CA LYS A 133 9.33 25.12 1.84
C LYS A 133 8.24 24.19 1.30
N VAL A 134 8.50 22.90 1.35
CA VAL A 134 7.54 21.84 1.02
C VAL A 134 7.36 20.96 2.25
N LYS A 135 6.12 20.70 2.63
CA LYS A 135 5.76 19.88 3.79
C LYS A 135 4.91 18.70 3.34
N PHE A 136 5.21 17.54 3.90
CA PHE A 136 4.43 16.30 3.68
C PHE A 136 3.82 15.84 4.99
N LEU A 137 2.52 15.53 4.98
CA LEU A 137 1.85 14.91 6.11
C LEU A 137 2.14 13.40 6.10
N CYS A 138 2.56 12.91 7.25
CA CYS A 138 3.04 11.56 7.44
C CYS A 138 2.26 10.88 8.58
N PRO A 139 1.12 10.22 8.29
CA PRO A 139 0.44 9.40 9.28
C PRO A 139 1.41 8.38 9.89
N ALA A 140 1.57 8.43 11.21
CA ALA A 140 2.57 7.65 11.93
C ALA A 140 1.94 6.94 13.14
N PRO A 141 2.27 5.65 13.35
CA PRO A 141 3.21 4.86 12.59
C PRO A 141 2.74 4.60 11.15
N GLY A 142 3.69 4.48 10.20
CA GLY A 142 3.40 4.37 8.77
C GLY A 142 4.54 3.70 7.99
N TYR A 143 4.37 3.59 6.67
CA TYR A 143 5.36 2.93 5.82
C TYR A 143 6.60 3.83 5.63
N ASP A 144 7.74 3.39 6.17
CA ASP A 144 9.00 4.15 6.22
C ASP A 144 9.51 4.59 4.84
N ARG A 145 9.26 3.81 3.78
CA ARG A 145 9.67 4.15 2.42
C ARG A 145 8.99 5.40 1.88
N HIS A 146 7.75 5.66 2.25
CA HIS A 146 7.06 6.89 1.91
C HIS A 146 7.79 8.10 2.52
N PHE A 147 8.16 8.00 3.78
CA PHE A 147 8.86 9.07 4.49
C PHE A 147 10.26 9.31 3.91
N GLN A 148 10.97 8.23 3.59
CA GLN A 148 12.28 8.31 2.93
C GLN A 148 12.23 9.02 1.57
N ILE A 149 11.14 8.91 0.80
CA ILE A 149 10.97 9.70 -0.43
C ILE A 149 10.88 11.19 -0.08
N GLY A 150 10.10 11.57 0.93
CA GLY A 150 10.02 12.96 1.39
C GLY A 150 11.38 13.51 1.84
N GLU A 151 12.09 12.76 2.66
CA GLU A 151 13.45 13.12 3.12
C GLU A 151 14.42 13.28 1.95
N PHE A 152 14.37 12.36 0.99
CA PHE A 152 15.24 12.39 -0.20
C PHE A 152 15.08 13.69 -1.00
N PHE A 153 13.86 14.20 -1.11
CA PHE A 153 13.56 15.46 -1.80
C PHE A 153 13.68 16.69 -0.89
N GLY A 154 14.01 16.53 0.38
CA GLY A 154 14.17 17.65 1.34
C GLY A 154 12.86 18.25 1.83
N ALA A 155 11.74 17.50 1.75
CA ALA A 155 10.49 17.93 2.36
C ALA A 155 10.56 17.87 3.89
N GLU A 156 9.91 18.82 4.56
CA GLU A 156 9.63 18.70 5.99
C GLU A 156 8.53 17.69 6.21
N LEU A 157 8.80 16.67 7.02
CA LEU A 157 7.85 15.63 7.36
C LEU A 157 7.09 16.02 8.63
N ILE A 158 5.77 16.12 8.53
CA ILE A 158 4.89 16.44 9.65
C ILE A 158 4.16 15.17 10.06
N PRO A 159 4.43 14.62 11.24
CA PRO A 159 3.73 13.43 11.71
C PRO A 159 2.26 13.76 12.00
N VAL A 160 1.36 12.87 11.58
CA VAL A 160 -0.07 12.90 11.90
C VAL A 160 -0.38 11.68 12.75
N PRO A 161 -1.04 11.82 13.92
CA PRO A 161 -1.43 10.66 14.72
C PRO A 161 -2.36 9.73 13.96
N MET A 162 -2.22 8.42 14.20
CA MET A 162 -3.18 7.41 13.75
C MET A 162 -4.23 7.14 14.81
N THR A 163 -5.45 6.88 14.37
CA THR A 163 -6.59 6.42 15.18
C THR A 163 -6.99 5.02 14.70
N PRO A 164 -7.86 4.30 15.40
CA PRO A 164 -8.38 3.01 14.92
C PRO A 164 -9.14 3.09 13.57
N GLU A 165 -9.53 4.29 13.14
CA GLU A 165 -10.29 4.54 11.91
C GLU A 165 -9.46 5.16 10.78
N GLY A 166 -8.16 5.35 10.97
CA GLY A 166 -7.26 6.00 10.03
C GLY A 166 -6.50 7.17 10.67
N PRO A 167 -5.92 8.09 9.89
CA PRO A 167 -5.30 9.30 10.42
C PRO A 167 -6.28 10.17 11.19
N ASP A 168 -5.78 10.89 12.18
CA ASP A 168 -6.58 11.92 12.85
C ASP A 168 -6.94 13.04 11.86
N MET A 169 -8.18 12.99 11.36
CA MET A 169 -8.63 13.90 10.32
C MET A 169 -8.82 15.33 10.82
N ASP A 170 -9.03 15.55 12.13
CA ASP A 170 -9.10 16.92 12.68
C ASP A 170 -7.72 17.59 12.55
N VAL A 171 -6.67 16.85 12.81
CA VAL A 171 -5.29 17.29 12.61
C VAL A 171 -4.98 17.51 11.13
N VAL A 172 -5.38 16.58 10.26
CA VAL A 172 -5.16 16.70 8.81
C VAL A 172 -5.86 17.94 8.25
N GLU A 173 -7.14 18.16 8.58
CA GLU A 173 -7.94 19.30 8.10
C GLU A 173 -7.39 20.66 8.57
N GLU A 174 -6.74 20.71 9.72
CA GLU A 174 -6.07 21.91 10.19
C GLU A 174 -4.75 22.15 9.44
N LEU A 175 -3.93 21.11 9.30
CA LEU A 175 -2.61 21.20 8.67
C LEU A 175 -2.67 21.54 7.18
N VAL A 176 -3.67 21.07 6.44
CA VAL A 176 -3.81 21.37 5.00
C VAL A 176 -4.18 22.84 4.71
N LYS A 177 -4.49 23.63 5.73
CA LYS A 177 -4.68 25.09 5.60
C LYS A 177 -3.35 25.84 5.38
N ASP A 178 -2.22 25.21 5.67
CA ASP A 178 -0.91 25.75 5.33
C ASP A 178 -0.59 25.49 3.84
N PRO A 179 -0.39 26.53 3.00
CA PRO A 179 -0.10 26.36 1.57
C PRO A 179 1.23 25.68 1.26
N GLN A 180 2.11 25.51 2.25
CA GLN A 180 3.35 24.75 2.13
C GLN A 180 3.12 23.23 2.26
N VAL A 181 1.97 22.80 2.78
CA VAL A 181 1.59 21.39 2.85
C VAL A 181 1.13 20.94 1.47
N LYS A 182 1.93 20.10 0.83
CA LYS A 182 1.75 19.69 -0.57
C LYS A 182 1.29 18.25 -0.75
N LEU A 183 1.49 17.40 0.25
CA LEU A 183 1.23 15.98 0.10
C LEU A 183 0.88 15.34 1.44
N ILE A 184 0.01 14.34 1.38
CA ILE A 184 -0.21 13.36 2.45
C ILE A 184 0.01 11.95 1.93
N TRP A 185 0.76 11.14 2.70
CA TRP A 185 0.91 9.71 2.47
C TRP A 185 -0.22 8.94 3.15
N THR A 186 -0.80 7.96 2.48
CA THR A 186 -1.82 7.10 3.07
C THR A 186 -1.65 5.64 2.66
N VAL A 187 -2.01 4.71 3.57
CA VAL A 187 -2.17 3.28 3.28
C VAL A 187 -3.53 2.88 3.85
N PRO A 188 -4.61 3.02 3.04
CA PRO A 188 -5.97 3.07 3.56
C PRO A 188 -6.54 1.73 4.03
N LYS A 189 -6.02 0.62 3.51
CA LYS A 189 -6.51 -0.72 3.85
C LYS A 189 -5.37 -1.57 4.37
N TYR A 190 -5.54 -2.15 5.57
CA TYR A 190 -4.52 -2.93 6.26
C TYR A 190 -3.18 -2.19 6.36
N SER A 191 -3.21 -0.97 6.90
CA SER A 191 -2.06 -0.06 6.97
C SER A 191 -0.81 -0.74 7.52
N ASN A 192 0.34 -0.33 7.01
CA ASN A 192 1.63 -0.80 7.48
C ASN A 192 2.20 0.23 8.48
N PRO A 193 2.44 -0.12 9.77
CA PRO A 193 2.43 -1.48 10.34
C PRO A 193 1.13 -1.90 11.05
N ASP A 194 0.16 -1.02 11.29
CA ASP A 194 -0.90 -1.22 12.28
C ASP A 194 -2.06 -2.11 11.82
N GLY A 195 -2.17 -2.40 10.53
CA GLY A 195 -3.25 -3.21 9.97
C GLY A 195 -4.62 -2.52 9.99
N ILE A 196 -4.66 -1.20 10.16
CA ILE A 196 -5.88 -0.40 10.22
C ILE A 196 -6.54 -0.35 8.84
N ILE A 197 -7.87 -0.38 8.82
CA ILE A 197 -8.71 -0.06 7.66
C ILE A 197 -9.33 1.31 7.94
N TYR A 198 -9.17 2.25 7.01
CA TYR A 198 -9.81 3.56 7.15
C TYR A 198 -11.33 3.41 7.10
N SER A 199 -12.03 4.09 8.01
CA SER A 199 -13.48 4.09 8.00
C SER A 199 -14.04 4.87 6.79
N ASP A 200 -15.28 4.57 6.40
CA ASP A 200 -15.98 5.30 5.34
C ASP A 200 -16.04 6.80 5.64
N GLU A 201 -16.14 7.18 6.90
CA GLU A 201 -16.13 8.59 7.31
C GLU A 201 -14.76 9.22 7.07
N THR A 202 -13.68 8.55 7.47
CA THR A 202 -12.31 9.01 7.20
C THR A 202 -12.09 9.21 5.69
N ILE A 203 -12.55 8.26 4.86
CA ILE A 203 -12.40 8.35 3.40
C ILE A 203 -13.21 9.52 2.83
N ARG A 204 -14.46 9.73 3.29
CA ARG A 204 -15.26 10.90 2.89
C ARG A 204 -14.60 12.21 3.30
N ARG A 205 -14.03 12.30 4.51
CA ARG A 205 -13.28 13.47 4.97
C ARG A 205 -12.08 13.76 4.08
N PHE A 206 -11.35 12.75 3.65
CA PHE A 206 -10.26 12.91 2.65
C PHE A 206 -10.78 13.53 1.35
N ALA A 207 -11.89 13.03 0.80
CA ALA A 207 -12.46 13.55 -0.42
C ALA A 207 -12.92 15.03 -0.30
N HIS A 208 -13.35 15.45 0.90
CA HIS A 208 -13.84 16.81 1.18
C HIS A 208 -12.77 17.76 1.73
N LEU A 209 -11.50 17.36 1.79
CA LEU A 209 -10.40 18.24 2.23
C LEU A 209 -10.38 19.55 1.43
N LYS A 210 -10.06 20.63 2.12
CA LYS A 210 -9.95 21.98 1.53
C LYS A 210 -8.55 22.53 1.71
N PRO A 211 -7.55 21.93 1.04
CA PRO A 211 -6.17 22.39 1.15
C PRO A 211 -6.02 23.80 0.59
N ALA A 212 -5.15 24.60 1.25
CA ALA A 212 -4.78 25.91 0.76
C ALA A 212 -3.84 25.84 -0.46
N ALA A 213 -3.06 24.76 -0.58
CA ALA A 213 -2.25 24.51 -1.77
C ALA A 213 -3.12 24.00 -2.92
N PRO A 214 -3.13 24.67 -4.09
CA PRO A 214 -3.94 24.24 -5.24
C PRO A 214 -3.46 22.93 -5.84
N ASP A 215 -2.24 22.54 -5.58
CA ASP A 215 -1.54 21.34 -6.03
C ASP A 215 -1.30 20.32 -4.91
N PHE A 216 -2.12 20.36 -3.86
CA PHE A 216 -2.08 19.35 -2.81
C PHE A 216 -2.46 17.97 -3.36
N ALA A 217 -1.67 16.96 -3.00
CA ALA A 217 -1.84 15.60 -3.47
C ALA A 217 -2.05 14.61 -2.32
N ILE A 218 -3.02 13.72 -2.48
CA ILE A 218 -3.20 12.53 -1.66
C ILE A 218 -2.55 11.36 -2.40
N ILE A 219 -1.49 10.79 -1.82
CA ILE A 219 -0.90 9.53 -2.28
C ILE A 219 -1.61 8.39 -1.58
N TRP A 220 -2.46 7.70 -2.33
CA TRP A 220 -3.34 6.65 -1.84
C TRP A 220 -2.75 5.28 -2.19
N ASP A 221 -1.86 4.76 -1.31
CA ASP A 221 -1.19 3.47 -1.54
C ASP A 221 -2.10 2.31 -1.13
N ASN A 222 -2.89 1.83 -2.09
CA ASN A 222 -3.79 0.69 -1.94
C ASN A 222 -3.05 -0.64 -2.13
N ALA A 223 -1.95 -0.81 -1.39
CA ALA A 223 -1.07 -1.99 -1.49
C ALA A 223 -1.74 -3.30 -1.08
N TYR A 224 -2.79 -3.22 -0.27
CA TYR A 224 -3.45 -4.39 0.36
C TYR A 224 -4.94 -4.49 0.04
N GLY A 225 -5.42 -3.86 -1.02
CA GLY A 225 -6.84 -3.76 -1.36
C GLY A 225 -7.59 -5.10 -1.48
N VAL A 226 -6.88 -6.21 -1.71
CA VAL A 226 -7.43 -7.58 -1.88
C VAL A 226 -6.77 -8.59 -0.94
N HIS A 227 -6.30 -8.17 0.25
CA HIS A 227 -5.44 -8.98 1.11
C HIS A 227 -6.12 -9.41 2.41
N GLU A 228 -7.41 -9.70 2.37
CA GLU A 228 -8.10 -10.36 3.46
C GLU A 228 -7.51 -11.76 3.68
N PHE A 229 -7.22 -12.11 4.93
CA PHE A 229 -6.89 -13.48 5.32
C PHE A 229 -7.91 -14.06 6.31
N GLU A 230 -8.83 -13.25 6.80
CA GLU A 230 -9.95 -13.64 7.63
C GLU A 230 -11.24 -12.99 7.11
N GLY A 231 -12.32 -13.79 6.99
CA GLY A 231 -13.59 -13.32 6.46
C GLY A 231 -13.63 -13.19 4.92
N ASP A 232 -14.70 -12.56 4.44
CA ASP A 232 -14.92 -12.28 3.03
C ASP A 232 -14.24 -10.98 2.61
N TYR A 233 -14.11 -10.78 1.30
CA TYR A 233 -13.61 -9.51 0.74
C TYR A 233 -14.48 -8.35 1.21
N VAL A 234 -13.83 -7.33 1.79
CA VAL A 234 -14.48 -6.09 2.22
C VAL A 234 -14.35 -5.07 1.09
N PRO A 235 -15.48 -4.68 0.43
CA PRO A 235 -15.46 -3.59 -0.54
C PRO A 235 -14.92 -2.32 0.10
N PHE A 236 -14.14 -1.57 -0.67
CA PHE A 236 -13.54 -0.32 -0.21
C PHE A 236 -14.07 0.84 -1.05
N PRO A 237 -14.45 1.99 -0.43
CA PRO A 237 -14.95 3.13 -1.17
C PRO A 237 -13.97 3.63 -2.24
N ASP A 238 -14.48 3.94 -3.42
CA ASP A 238 -13.69 4.55 -4.51
C ASP A 238 -13.41 6.02 -4.19
N ILE A 239 -12.19 6.29 -3.76
CA ILE A 239 -11.74 7.65 -3.40
C ILE A 239 -11.74 8.59 -4.62
N LEU A 240 -11.49 8.08 -5.84
CA LEU A 240 -11.49 8.90 -7.05
C LEU A 240 -12.89 9.43 -7.34
N SER A 241 -13.91 8.57 -7.28
CA SER A 241 -15.31 8.99 -7.46
C SER A 241 -15.75 9.96 -6.36
N LEU A 242 -15.39 9.71 -5.11
CA LEU A 242 -15.72 10.60 -4.00
C LEU A 242 -15.08 11.99 -4.15
N CYS A 243 -13.84 12.06 -4.62
CA CYS A 243 -13.16 13.33 -4.90
C CYS A 243 -13.79 14.07 -6.09
N ASP A 244 -14.22 13.35 -7.13
CA ASP A 244 -14.95 13.93 -8.27
C ASP A 244 -16.30 14.52 -7.83
N GLU A 245 -17.08 13.78 -7.05
CA GLU A 245 -18.34 14.24 -6.44
C GLU A 245 -18.14 15.47 -5.54
N ALA A 246 -17.01 15.55 -4.83
CA ALA A 246 -16.63 16.71 -4.02
C ALA A 246 -16.08 17.90 -4.85
N GLY A 247 -16.01 17.76 -6.19
CA GLY A 247 -15.50 18.79 -7.10
C GLY A 247 -13.96 18.95 -7.06
N ARG A 248 -13.23 17.90 -6.67
CA ARG A 248 -11.77 17.88 -6.52
C ARG A 248 -11.14 16.62 -7.14
N PRO A 249 -11.45 16.29 -8.41
CA PRO A 249 -11.02 15.03 -9.05
C PRO A 249 -9.50 14.87 -9.13
N ASP A 250 -8.76 15.98 -9.14
CA ASP A 250 -7.31 15.98 -9.40
C ASP A 250 -6.46 15.85 -8.12
N MET A 251 -7.10 15.71 -6.96
CA MET A 251 -6.38 15.70 -5.67
C MET A 251 -5.74 14.35 -5.35
N VAL A 252 -6.22 13.24 -5.93
CA VAL A 252 -5.81 11.88 -5.57
C VAL A 252 -4.98 11.21 -6.65
N TYR A 253 -3.93 10.54 -6.21
CA TYR A 253 -3.15 9.57 -6.95
C TYR A 253 -3.20 8.24 -6.20
N GLU A 254 -3.99 7.29 -6.69
CA GLU A 254 -4.12 5.95 -6.10
C GLU A 254 -3.10 5.01 -6.74
N PHE A 255 -2.46 4.19 -5.92
CA PHE A 255 -1.46 3.22 -6.35
C PHE A 255 -1.81 1.81 -5.89
N ALA A 256 -1.58 0.85 -6.77
CA ALA A 256 -1.65 -0.56 -6.43
C ALA A 256 -0.57 -1.34 -7.19
N SER A 257 -0.35 -2.59 -6.81
CA SER A 257 0.56 -3.47 -7.54
C SER A 257 0.26 -4.94 -7.30
N THR A 258 0.76 -5.79 -8.18
CA THR A 258 0.70 -7.23 -8.00
C THR A 258 1.83 -7.79 -7.12
N SER A 259 2.65 -6.92 -6.49
CA SER A 259 3.84 -7.33 -5.72
C SER A 259 3.57 -8.34 -4.61
N LYS A 260 2.35 -8.35 -4.05
CA LYS A 260 1.94 -9.29 -3.01
C LYS A 260 0.85 -10.27 -3.49
N VAL A 261 0.47 -10.18 -4.76
CA VAL A 261 -0.53 -11.05 -5.43
C VAL A 261 0.17 -12.12 -6.27
N THR A 262 1.25 -11.73 -6.97
CA THR A 262 2.04 -12.60 -7.85
C THR A 262 3.53 -12.57 -7.43
N PHE A 263 4.42 -12.19 -8.34
CA PHE A 263 5.87 -12.15 -8.09
C PHE A 263 6.33 -10.73 -7.76
N PRO A 264 6.83 -10.45 -6.54
CA PRO A 264 7.40 -9.13 -6.22
C PRO A 264 8.53 -8.71 -7.16
N GLY A 265 9.33 -9.68 -7.61
CA GLY A 265 10.47 -9.45 -8.52
C GLY A 265 10.09 -9.22 -9.98
N ALA A 266 8.84 -9.48 -10.35
CA ALA A 266 8.30 -9.33 -11.70
C ALA A 266 6.82 -8.89 -11.67
N GLY A 267 6.51 -7.97 -10.78
CA GLY A 267 5.15 -7.44 -10.60
C GLY A 267 4.75 -6.46 -11.70
N VAL A 268 3.50 -6.01 -11.62
CA VAL A 268 2.95 -4.90 -12.40
C VAL A 268 2.35 -3.91 -11.41
N ALA A 269 2.73 -2.64 -11.53
CA ALA A 269 2.20 -1.55 -10.73
C ALA A 269 1.29 -0.64 -11.56
N VAL A 270 0.38 0.02 -10.88
CA VAL A 270 -0.61 0.90 -11.47
C VAL A 270 -0.73 2.18 -10.65
N MET A 271 -0.99 3.27 -11.36
CA MET A 271 -1.52 4.51 -10.80
C MET A 271 -2.90 4.74 -11.38
N ALA A 272 -3.87 5.04 -10.52
CA ALA A 272 -5.17 5.56 -10.93
C ALA A 272 -5.32 7.00 -10.42
N ALA A 273 -5.84 7.87 -11.27
CA ALA A 273 -6.07 9.29 -10.97
C ALA A 273 -7.13 9.85 -11.93
N SER A 274 -7.47 11.13 -11.80
CA SER A 274 -8.32 11.78 -12.80
C SER A 274 -7.72 11.65 -14.22
N GLU A 275 -8.57 11.67 -15.24
CA GLU A 275 -8.13 11.62 -16.64
C GLU A 275 -7.15 12.77 -16.96
N ALA A 276 -7.34 13.93 -16.35
CA ALA A 276 -6.45 15.07 -16.51
C ALA A 276 -5.07 14.83 -15.91
N ASN A 277 -5.01 14.24 -14.69
CA ASN A 277 -3.73 13.85 -14.08
C ASN A 277 -3.04 12.73 -14.87
N ILE A 278 -3.79 11.73 -15.37
CA ILE A 278 -3.21 10.67 -16.21
C ILE A 278 -2.61 11.26 -17.49
N ALA A 279 -3.33 12.15 -18.16
CA ALA A 279 -2.84 12.81 -19.38
C ALA A 279 -1.57 13.64 -19.09
N TYR A 280 -1.59 14.42 -17.99
CA TYR A 280 -0.45 15.24 -17.58
C TYR A 280 0.77 14.37 -17.21
N PHE A 281 0.58 13.34 -16.39
CA PHE A 281 1.64 12.42 -16.01
C PHE A 281 2.21 11.67 -17.21
N THR A 282 1.36 11.18 -18.11
CA THR A 282 1.77 10.49 -19.34
C THR A 282 2.66 11.37 -20.22
N LYS A 283 2.33 12.65 -20.34
CA LYS A 283 3.15 13.63 -21.09
C LYS A 283 4.55 13.76 -20.47
N LEU A 284 4.66 13.84 -19.15
CA LEU A 284 5.94 13.98 -18.46
C LEU A 284 6.76 12.69 -18.48
N ILE A 285 6.13 11.54 -18.25
CA ILE A 285 6.81 10.25 -18.23
C ILE A 285 7.28 9.84 -19.64
N GLY A 286 6.60 10.30 -20.69
CA GLY A 286 6.97 10.06 -22.09
C GLY A 286 8.34 10.60 -22.48
N ILE A 287 8.92 11.48 -21.66
CA ILE A 287 10.33 11.92 -21.83
C ILE A 287 11.30 10.88 -21.23
N GLN A 288 10.86 10.13 -20.23
CA GLN A 288 11.69 9.12 -19.53
C GLN A 288 11.66 7.76 -20.25
N THR A 289 10.51 7.36 -20.79
CA THR A 289 10.31 6.05 -21.41
C THR A 289 9.28 6.10 -22.54
N ILE A 290 9.40 5.16 -23.49
CA ILE A 290 8.41 4.98 -24.57
C ILE A 290 7.29 4.02 -24.11
N GLY A 291 7.52 3.23 -23.10
CA GLY A 291 6.56 2.28 -22.52
C GLY A 291 7.22 1.35 -21.53
N TYR A 292 6.40 0.70 -20.76
CA TYR A 292 6.81 -0.29 -19.77
C TYR A 292 6.73 -1.73 -20.36
N ASP A 293 7.11 -2.73 -19.58
CA ASP A 293 7.12 -4.14 -20.00
C ASP A 293 5.70 -4.67 -20.28
N LYS A 294 5.27 -4.57 -21.53
CA LYS A 294 3.95 -5.01 -21.99
C LYS A 294 3.78 -6.53 -21.98
N ILE A 295 4.86 -7.26 -22.17
CA ILE A 295 4.82 -8.74 -22.08
C ILE A 295 4.47 -9.14 -20.64
N ASN A 296 5.05 -8.47 -19.64
CA ASN A 296 4.72 -8.75 -18.25
C ASN A 296 3.29 -8.29 -17.89
N GLN A 297 2.84 -7.14 -18.41
CA GLN A 297 1.43 -6.72 -18.27
C GLN A 297 0.48 -7.77 -18.83
N LEU A 298 0.75 -8.24 -20.06
CA LEU A 298 -0.09 -9.22 -20.75
C LEU A 298 -0.12 -10.58 -20.00
N ARG A 299 1.04 -11.04 -19.50
CA ARG A 299 1.09 -12.25 -18.65
C ARG A 299 0.17 -12.14 -17.45
N HIS A 300 0.23 -11.00 -16.74
CA HIS A 300 -0.61 -10.77 -15.57
C HIS A 300 -2.10 -10.77 -15.91
N VAL A 301 -2.50 -10.06 -16.97
CA VAL A 301 -3.90 -10.03 -17.41
C VAL A 301 -4.40 -11.42 -17.83
N ARG A 302 -3.60 -12.16 -18.59
CA ARG A 302 -3.97 -13.52 -19.01
C ARG A 302 -4.10 -14.49 -17.84
N TYR A 303 -3.28 -14.31 -16.81
CA TYR A 303 -3.28 -15.16 -15.62
C TYR A 303 -4.38 -14.78 -14.63
N LEU A 304 -4.48 -13.48 -14.29
CA LEU A 304 -5.42 -12.96 -13.29
C LEU A 304 -6.83 -12.77 -13.84
N LYS A 305 -6.97 -12.54 -15.14
CA LYS A 305 -8.20 -12.37 -15.91
C LYS A 305 -9.05 -11.18 -15.51
N ASP A 306 -9.62 -11.20 -14.31
CA ASP A 306 -10.53 -10.20 -13.76
C ASP A 306 -10.42 -10.16 -12.23
N ARG A 307 -11.18 -9.26 -11.63
CA ARG A 307 -11.24 -9.08 -10.16
C ARG A 307 -11.68 -10.36 -9.45
N SER A 308 -12.65 -11.10 -9.99
CA SER A 308 -13.18 -12.29 -9.32
C SER A 308 -12.15 -13.42 -9.24
N HIS A 309 -11.38 -13.63 -10.31
CA HIS A 309 -10.27 -14.60 -10.32
C HIS A 309 -9.14 -14.15 -9.39
N THR A 310 -8.86 -12.85 -9.32
CA THR A 310 -7.88 -12.29 -8.39
C THR A 310 -8.30 -12.55 -6.95
N LEU A 311 -9.56 -12.27 -6.58
CA LEU A 311 -10.08 -12.56 -5.25
C LEU A 311 -10.02 -14.05 -4.90
N ALA A 312 -10.37 -14.94 -5.85
CA ALA A 312 -10.24 -16.37 -5.65
C ALA A 312 -8.78 -16.81 -5.42
N LEU A 313 -7.82 -16.22 -6.12
CA LEU A 313 -6.39 -16.43 -5.85
C LEU A 313 -6.03 -15.96 -4.44
N MET A 314 -6.49 -14.77 -4.04
CA MET A 314 -6.19 -14.21 -2.73
C MET A 314 -6.78 -15.02 -1.57
N GLN A 315 -7.93 -15.68 -1.75
CA GLN A 315 -8.45 -16.65 -0.79
C GLN A 315 -7.50 -17.85 -0.58
N ARG A 316 -6.82 -18.29 -1.65
CA ARG A 316 -5.79 -19.34 -1.53
C ARG A 316 -4.56 -18.82 -0.77
N HIS A 317 -4.15 -17.56 -0.99
CA HIS A 317 -3.09 -16.90 -0.20
C HIS A 317 -3.50 -16.78 1.28
N ALA A 318 -4.75 -16.43 1.54
CA ALA A 318 -5.31 -16.36 2.90
C ALA A 318 -5.18 -17.69 3.66
N ALA A 319 -5.40 -18.83 2.99
CA ALA A 319 -5.24 -20.15 3.59
C ALA A 319 -3.79 -20.43 4.08
N VAL A 320 -2.78 -19.79 3.48
CA VAL A 320 -1.38 -19.86 3.92
C VAL A 320 -1.08 -18.85 5.03
N LEU A 321 -1.66 -17.66 4.97
CA LEU A 321 -1.37 -16.57 5.90
C LEU A 321 -2.12 -16.70 7.22
N ALA A 322 -3.41 -16.97 7.18
CA ALA A 322 -4.26 -17.01 8.37
C ALA A 322 -3.74 -17.92 9.51
N PRO A 323 -3.22 -19.14 9.25
CA PRO A 323 -2.63 -19.95 10.33
C PRO A 323 -1.42 -19.29 11.00
N LYS A 324 -0.59 -18.56 10.21
CA LYS A 324 0.60 -17.87 10.73
C LYS A 324 0.20 -16.70 11.63
N PHE A 325 -0.79 -15.90 11.22
CA PHE A 325 -1.35 -14.84 12.06
C PHE A 325 -1.99 -15.38 13.33
N ARG A 326 -2.80 -16.43 13.24
CA ARG A 326 -3.41 -17.07 14.43
C ARG A 326 -2.37 -17.58 15.42
N ALA A 327 -1.28 -18.19 14.93
CA ALA A 327 -0.20 -18.66 15.79
C ALA A 327 0.45 -17.49 16.58
N VAL A 328 0.73 -16.37 15.92
CA VAL A 328 1.29 -15.18 16.57
C VAL A 328 0.30 -14.58 17.57
N LEU A 329 -0.96 -14.36 17.17
CA LEU A 329 -1.98 -13.79 18.05
C LEU A 329 -2.23 -14.68 19.28
N THR A 330 -2.29 -16.02 19.11
CA THR A 330 -2.43 -16.95 20.22
C THR A 330 -1.25 -16.86 21.19
N ALA A 331 -0.03 -16.67 20.69
CA ALA A 331 1.15 -16.48 21.53
C ALA A 331 1.09 -15.13 22.29
N LEU A 332 0.69 -14.05 21.61
CA LEU A 332 0.54 -12.73 22.22
C LEU A 332 -0.58 -12.71 23.28
N GLU A 333 -1.68 -13.42 23.05
CA GLU A 333 -2.79 -13.53 24.01
C GLU A 333 -2.38 -14.12 25.36
N GLN A 334 -1.31 -14.90 25.40
CA GLN A 334 -0.74 -15.38 26.65
C GLN A 334 -0.12 -14.26 27.50
N LEU A 335 0.22 -13.13 26.89
CA LEU A 335 0.78 -11.95 27.57
C LEU A 335 -0.31 -11.01 28.12
N ALA A 336 -1.56 -11.14 27.65
CA ALA A 336 -2.65 -10.24 28.05
C ALA A 336 -2.86 -10.16 29.57
N PRO A 337 -2.82 -11.29 30.35
CA PRO A 337 -2.97 -11.23 31.78
C PRO A 337 -1.84 -10.50 32.53
N LEU A 338 -0.67 -10.33 31.88
CA LEU A 338 0.49 -9.66 32.47
C LEU A 338 0.39 -8.13 32.36
N ASP A 339 -0.48 -7.61 31.49
CA ASP A 339 -0.71 -6.16 31.22
C ASP A 339 0.59 -5.40 30.87
N ILE A 340 1.41 -6.01 29.99
CA ILE A 340 2.73 -5.47 29.62
C ILE A 340 2.83 -5.04 28.15
N ALA A 341 1.85 -5.40 27.32
CA ALA A 341 1.84 -5.09 25.89
C ALA A 341 0.42 -5.00 25.34
N GLN A 342 0.29 -4.23 24.28
CA GLN A 342 -0.91 -4.16 23.45
C GLN A 342 -0.53 -4.50 22.02
N TRP A 343 -1.46 -5.04 21.24
CA TRP A 343 -1.24 -5.41 19.84
C TRP A 343 -2.51 -5.26 19.02
N THR A 344 -2.32 -5.08 17.71
CA THR A 344 -3.43 -5.02 16.75
C THR A 344 -3.92 -6.43 16.39
N ARG A 345 -5.18 -6.53 15.95
CA ARG A 345 -5.80 -7.78 15.47
C ARG A 345 -6.29 -7.58 14.03
N PRO A 346 -5.38 -7.53 13.05
CA PRO A 346 -5.76 -7.31 11.67
C PRO A 346 -6.49 -8.52 11.09
N THR A 347 -7.41 -8.28 10.15
CA THR A 347 -8.12 -9.31 9.38
C THR A 347 -7.53 -9.48 7.98
N GLY A 348 -6.49 -8.74 7.65
CA GLY A 348 -5.79 -8.77 6.36
C GLY A 348 -4.42 -8.11 6.43
N GLY A 349 -3.77 -8.00 5.28
CA GLY A 349 -2.43 -7.43 5.17
C GLY A 349 -1.31 -8.39 5.60
N TYR A 350 -0.22 -7.82 6.15
CA TYR A 350 1.01 -8.58 6.44
C TYR A 350 1.60 -8.30 7.83
N PHE A 351 0.95 -7.49 8.68
CA PHE A 351 1.55 -7.01 9.91
C PHE A 351 0.62 -7.15 11.12
N ILE A 352 1.21 -7.39 12.27
CA ILE A 352 0.67 -7.20 13.62
C ILE A 352 1.60 -6.19 14.28
N SER A 353 1.06 -5.10 14.82
CA SER A 353 1.79 -4.07 15.54
C SER A 353 1.56 -4.18 17.04
#